data_266633fc7b26b06aa766097687ace5a3
#
_entry.id   266633fc7b26b06aa766097687ace5a3
#
_cell.length_a   1.000
_cell.length_b   1.000
_cell.length_c   1.000
_cell.angle_alpha   90.00
_cell.angle_beta   90.00
_cell.angle_gamma   90.00
#
_symmetry.space_group_name_H-M   'P 1'
#
loop_
_entity.id
_entity.type
_entity.pdbx_description
1 polymer ?
#
loop_
_entity_poly.entity_id
_entity_poly.type
_entity_poly.pdbx_seq_one_letter_code
_entity_poly.pdbx_strand_id
1 'polypeptide(L)'
;MKIFKVVLVLIFSGVVIGCGGKKEEKKEGFSYEKKTTTSKKVESNPNDVVITSNDAMQFNKKEIKVKAGEPVKITLKHIGKMDKNVMGHNFVLLKQGVSLVVFANKAASFATNQYIPKATEDVIAYTKIIGGGETAVIEFDAPAAGEYEFLCSFPGHSGMMKGKFIVE
;
A
#
# COMPACT_ATOMS: atom_id res chain seq x y z
N MET A 1 21.85 -17.41 49.41
CA MET A 1 21.98 -16.94 50.79
C MET A 1 21.67 -15.45 50.82
N LYS A 2 20.68 -15.08 51.68
CA LYS A 2 20.08 -13.77 52.04
C LYS A 2 19.00 -13.27 51.09
N ILE A 3 17.74 -13.54 51.25
CA ILE A 3 16.66 -13.29 52.27
C ILE A 3 16.81 -11.91 52.96
N PHE A 4 15.83 -11.05 52.69
CA PHE A 4 15.29 -10.02 53.61
C PHE A 4 14.29 -9.16 52.83
N LYS A 5 13.20 -8.87 53.20
CA LYS A 5 12.17 -8.97 54.23
C LYS A 5 11.05 -8.01 53.87
N VAL A 6 9.90 -8.52 54.02
CA VAL A 6 8.58 -7.86 54.05
C VAL A 6 8.55 -6.72 55.06
N VAL A 7 7.91 -5.58 54.67
CA VAL A 7 7.22 -4.75 55.65
C VAL A 7 5.85 -4.33 55.12
N LEU A 8 4.89 -4.81 55.81
CA LEU A 8 3.46 -4.51 55.78
C LEU A 8 3.23 -3.36 56.76
N VAL A 9 2.55 -2.27 56.36
CA VAL A 9 1.88 -1.39 57.32
C VAL A 9 0.53 -0.94 56.81
N LEU A 10 -0.40 -1.16 57.68
CA LEU A 10 -1.83 -1.04 57.67
C LEU A 10 -2.34 0.42 57.85
N ILE A 11 -3.51 0.66 57.29
CA ILE A 11 -4.68 1.41 57.84
C ILE A 11 -4.53 2.90 58.13
N PHE A 12 -5.37 3.73 57.47
CA PHE A 12 -6.22 4.60 58.26
C PHE A 12 -7.54 4.92 57.51
N SER A 13 -8.58 4.63 58.22
CA SER A 13 -9.98 4.86 57.94
C SER A 13 -10.32 6.30 58.27
N GLY A 14 -11.09 7.00 57.47
CA GLY A 14 -11.62 8.30 57.77
C GLY A 14 -12.92 8.60 57.02
N VAL A 15 -14.01 8.26 57.65
CA VAL A 15 -15.38 8.65 57.25
C VAL A 15 -15.62 10.07 57.74
N VAL A 16 -16.01 10.97 56.82
CA VAL A 16 -16.68 12.23 57.22
C VAL A 16 -17.94 12.40 56.37
N ILE A 17 -19.04 12.32 57.06
CA ILE A 17 -20.39 12.64 56.60
C ILE A 17 -20.55 14.17 56.70
N GLY A 18 -20.90 14.82 55.59
CA GLY A 18 -21.25 16.24 55.53
C GLY A 18 -22.46 16.43 54.63
N CYS A 19 -23.57 16.66 55.24
CA CYS A 19 -24.87 16.95 54.64
C CYS A 19 -24.95 18.44 54.23
N GLY A 20 -25.63 18.75 53.12
CA GLY A 20 -26.34 20.03 53.01
C GLY A 20 -26.07 20.87 51.77
N GLY A 21 -27.12 21.10 50.97
CA GLY A 21 -27.24 22.29 50.14
C GLY A 21 -27.65 22.02 48.68
N LYS A 22 -28.95 21.97 48.43
CA LYS A 22 -29.55 22.14 47.10
C LYS A 22 -29.19 23.50 46.50
N LYS A 23 -28.55 23.53 45.32
CA LYS A 23 -28.71 24.58 44.33
C LYS A 23 -28.93 23.93 42.99
N GLU A 24 -30.11 24.18 42.42
CA GLU A 24 -30.42 23.90 41.02
C GLU A 24 -29.61 24.82 40.13
N GLU A 25 -28.65 24.29 39.41
CA GLU A 25 -28.05 24.93 38.25
C GLU A 25 -28.66 24.36 36.99
N LYS A 26 -29.31 25.26 36.24
CA LYS A 26 -29.83 25.01 34.89
C LYS A 26 -28.72 24.41 34.02
N LYS A 27 -28.88 23.18 33.62
CA LYS A 27 -28.10 22.61 32.48
C LYS A 27 -28.60 23.23 31.21
N GLU A 28 -27.85 24.18 30.66
CA GLU A 28 -27.98 24.55 29.25
C GLU A 28 -27.63 23.34 28.41
N GLY A 29 -28.62 22.85 27.68
CA GLY A 29 -28.45 21.72 26.74
C GLY A 29 -27.57 22.18 25.57
N PHE A 30 -26.34 21.69 25.52
CA PHE A 30 -25.52 21.74 24.32
C PHE A 30 -26.13 20.79 23.29
N SER A 31 -26.92 21.35 22.39
CA SER A 31 -27.43 20.64 21.22
C SER A 31 -26.25 20.44 20.26
N TYR A 32 -25.70 19.23 20.19
CA TYR A 32 -24.84 18.85 19.10
C TYR A 32 -25.70 18.65 17.86
N GLU A 33 -25.77 19.67 17.01
CA GLU A 33 -26.19 19.46 15.64
C GLU A 33 -25.19 18.50 15.00
N LYS A 34 -25.62 17.26 14.84
CA LYS A 34 -24.94 16.25 14.03
C LYS A 34 -24.93 16.72 12.58
N LYS A 35 -23.90 17.49 12.22
CA LYS A 35 -23.64 17.85 10.83
C LYS A 35 -23.42 16.54 10.06
N THR A 36 -24.47 16.09 9.42
CA THR A 36 -24.42 14.96 8.50
C THR A 36 -23.57 15.40 7.34
N THR A 37 -22.27 15.18 7.41
CA THR A 37 -21.38 15.24 6.26
C THR A 37 -21.77 14.08 5.37
N THR A 38 -22.63 14.37 4.40
CA THR A 38 -22.86 13.47 3.25
C THR A 38 -21.50 13.35 2.56
N SER A 39 -20.76 12.32 2.87
CA SER A 39 -19.58 11.95 2.10
C SER A 39 -20.12 11.58 0.72
N LYS A 40 -20.00 12.48 -0.25
CA LYS A 40 -20.08 12.11 -1.66
C LYS A 40 -19.12 10.93 -1.81
N LYS A 41 -19.64 9.74 -2.11
CA LYS A 41 -18.88 8.61 -2.59
C LYS A 41 -18.16 9.13 -3.83
N VAL A 42 -16.87 9.47 -3.68
CA VAL A 42 -16.02 9.76 -4.83
C VAL A 42 -15.98 8.45 -5.59
N GLU A 43 -16.62 8.41 -6.76
CA GLU A 43 -16.48 7.28 -7.67
C GLU A 43 -14.98 7.20 -7.97
N SER A 44 -14.33 6.17 -7.43
CA SER A 44 -12.94 5.93 -7.69
C SER A 44 -12.80 5.54 -9.16
N ASN A 45 -12.07 6.34 -9.95
CA ASN A 45 -11.74 5.97 -11.32
C ASN A 45 -11.03 4.61 -11.29
N PRO A 46 -11.58 3.55 -11.91
CA PRO A 46 -10.95 2.22 -11.93
C PRO A 46 -9.56 2.24 -12.56
N ASN A 47 -9.28 3.23 -13.40
CA ASN A 47 -7.99 3.43 -14.05
C ASN A 47 -6.96 4.19 -13.18
N ASP A 48 -7.32 4.70 -11.99
CA ASP A 48 -6.37 5.23 -10.99
C ASP A 48 -6.09 4.16 -9.93
N VAL A 49 -5.03 3.40 -10.15
CA VAL A 49 -4.70 2.20 -9.39
C VAL A 49 -3.54 2.45 -8.43
N VAL A 50 -3.77 2.23 -7.15
CA VAL A 50 -2.71 2.22 -6.13
C VAL A 50 -2.33 0.77 -5.82
N ILE A 51 -1.03 0.48 -5.95
CA ILE A 51 -0.41 -0.80 -5.60
C ILE A 51 0.58 -0.53 -4.47
N THR A 52 0.58 -1.37 -3.44
CA THR A 52 1.63 -1.36 -2.42
C THR A 52 2.52 -2.58 -2.55
N SER A 53 3.80 -2.39 -2.24
CA SER A 53 4.80 -3.45 -2.11
C SER A 53 5.47 -3.38 -0.72
N ASN A 54 6.10 -4.46 -0.28
CA ASN A 54 6.70 -4.57 1.05
C ASN A 54 8.00 -5.37 1.06
N ASP A 55 8.69 -5.40 2.21
CA ASP A 55 9.95 -6.11 2.40
C ASP A 55 9.81 -7.66 2.38
N ALA A 56 8.59 -8.19 2.27
CA ALA A 56 8.32 -9.62 2.09
C ALA A 56 8.12 -10.00 0.61
N MET A 57 8.56 -9.16 -0.34
CA MET A 57 8.42 -9.37 -1.78
C MET A 57 6.97 -9.62 -2.21
N GLN A 58 6.06 -8.75 -1.80
CA GLN A 58 4.63 -8.89 -2.09
C GLN A 58 4.04 -7.62 -2.67
N PHE A 59 3.18 -7.77 -3.67
CA PHE A 59 2.19 -6.77 -4.04
C PHE A 59 0.88 -7.04 -3.30
N ASN A 60 0.18 -6.00 -2.88
CA ASN A 60 -1.15 -6.11 -2.28
C ASN A 60 -2.25 -6.50 -3.30
N LYS A 61 -1.96 -6.41 -4.60
CA LYS A 61 -2.87 -6.77 -5.68
C LYS A 61 -2.25 -7.85 -6.55
N LYS A 62 -3.04 -8.89 -6.83
CA LYS A 62 -2.72 -9.95 -7.79
C LYS A 62 -3.53 -9.83 -9.07
N GLU A 63 -4.55 -9.00 -9.05
CA GLU A 63 -5.39 -8.68 -10.19
C GLU A 63 -5.69 -7.18 -10.18
N ILE A 64 -5.66 -6.58 -11.35
CA ILE A 64 -5.99 -5.17 -11.60
C ILE A 64 -6.94 -5.16 -12.79
N LYS A 65 -8.06 -4.47 -12.64
CA LYS A 65 -9.04 -4.27 -13.72
C LYS A 65 -9.14 -2.80 -14.05
N VAL A 66 -9.07 -2.49 -15.33
CA VAL A 66 -9.16 -1.13 -15.87
C VAL A 66 -10.08 -1.10 -17.08
N LYS A 67 -10.57 0.08 -17.41
CA LYS A 67 -11.40 0.30 -18.60
C LYS A 67 -10.52 0.56 -19.82
N ALA A 68 -10.90 -0.04 -20.95
CA ALA A 68 -10.28 0.24 -22.23
C ALA A 68 -10.55 1.69 -22.69
N GLY A 69 -9.64 2.24 -23.49
CA GLY A 69 -9.80 3.55 -24.11
C GLY A 69 -9.63 4.76 -23.18
N GLU A 70 -9.34 4.54 -21.91
CA GLU A 70 -9.07 5.59 -20.93
C GLU A 70 -7.62 5.52 -20.45
N PRO A 71 -6.96 6.66 -20.13
CA PRO A 71 -5.65 6.64 -19.51
C PRO A 71 -5.63 5.89 -18.19
N VAL A 72 -4.58 5.11 -17.95
CA VAL A 72 -4.33 4.37 -16.71
C VAL A 72 -3.23 5.06 -15.93
N LYS A 73 -3.48 5.24 -14.63
CA LYS A 73 -2.48 5.73 -13.69
C LYS A 73 -2.16 4.65 -12.67
N ILE A 74 -0.90 4.25 -12.61
CA ILE A 74 -0.39 3.33 -11.59
C ILE A 74 0.46 4.12 -10.60
N THR A 75 0.07 4.05 -9.33
CA THR A 75 0.86 4.54 -8.20
C THR A 75 1.41 3.35 -7.43
N LEU A 76 2.71 3.08 -7.54
CA LEU A 76 3.41 2.06 -6.77
C LEU A 76 4.00 2.70 -5.51
N LYS A 77 3.68 2.15 -4.33
CA LYS A 77 4.21 2.58 -3.02
C LYS A 77 4.94 1.43 -2.35
N HIS A 78 6.18 1.62 -1.94
CA HIS A 78 6.90 0.65 -1.11
C HIS A 78 6.65 0.98 0.37
N ILE A 79 5.85 0.17 1.05
CA ILE A 79 5.48 0.37 2.45
C ILE A 79 6.46 -0.26 3.45
N GLY A 80 7.52 -0.92 2.96
CA GLY A 80 8.63 -1.44 3.75
C GLY A 80 9.66 -0.36 4.10
N LYS A 81 10.85 -0.81 4.53
CA LYS A 81 11.94 0.05 5.01
C LYS A 81 13.29 -0.23 4.34
N MET A 82 13.39 -1.34 3.59
CA MET A 82 14.68 -1.77 3.02
C MET A 82 15.09 -0.90 1.84
N ASP A 83 16.41 -0.72 1.68
CA ASP A 83 17.00 0.04 0.59
C ASP A 83 16.68 -0.58 -0.78
N LYS A 84 16.53 0.26 -1.79
CA LYS A 84 16.19 -0.16 -3.16
C LYS A 84 17.21 -1.08 -3.83
N ASN A 85 18.45 -1.11 -3.37
CA ASN A 85 19.47 -2.02 -3.90
C ASN A 85 19.37 -3.43 -3.30
N VAL A 86 18.62 -3.58 -2.19
CA VAL A 86 18.41 -4.85 -1.48
C VAL A 86 17.02 -5.39 -1.73
N MET A 87 16.00 -4.52 -1.67
CA MET A 87 14.58 -4.86 -1.76
C MET A 87 13.86 -3.86 -2.67
N GLY A 88 14.45 -3.60 -3.84
CA GLY A 88 13.87 -2.70 -4.81
C GLY A 88 12.64 -3.29 -5.50
N HIS A 89 11.65 -2.46 -5.77
CA HIS A 89 10.45 -2.89 -6.48
C HIS A 89 10.11 -1.94 -7.62
N ASN A 90 9.64 -2.51 -8.72
CA ASN A 90 8.97 -1.79 -9.79
C ASN A 90 7.67 -2.51 -10.17
N PHE A 91 6.85 -1.83 -10.93
CA PHE A 91 5.72 -2.39 -11.66
C PHE A 91 6.11 -2.43 -13.14
N VAL A 92 5.98 -3.57 -13.77
CA VAL A 92 6.24 -3.76 -15.21
C VAL A 92 5.04 -4.45 -15.83
N LEU A 93 4.40 -3.82 -16.80
CA LEU A 93 3.29 -4.39 -17.57
C LEU A 93 3.83 -4.93 -18.89
N LEU A 94 3.66 -6.22 -19.11
CA LEU A 94 4.11 -6.90 -20.32
C LEU A 94 3.06 -6.86 -21.43
N LYS A 95 3.50 -6.91 -22.69
CA LYS A 95 2.61 -7.18 -23.83
C LYS A 95 2.07 -8.61 -23.77
N GLN A 96 0.93 -8.83 -24.39
CA GLN A 96 0.36 -10.17 -24.53
C GLN A 96 1.33 -11.13 -25.23
N GLY A 97 1.36 -12.39 -24.77
CA GLY A 97 2.21 -13.42 -25.34
C GLY A 97 3.67 -13.39 -24.91
N VAL A 98 4.09 -12.38 -24.17
CA VAL A 98 5.45 -12.32 -23.60
C VAL A 98 5.53 -13.28 -22.41
N SER A 99 6.51 -14.16 -22.39
CA SER A 99 6.75 -15.04 -21.24
C SER A 99 7.35 -14.25 -20.08
N LEU A 100 6.60 -14.12 -18.99
CA LEU A 100 7.02 -13.43 -17.78
C LEU A 100 8.34 -13.96 -17.23
N VAL A 101 8.53 -15.27 -17.23
CA VAL A 101 9.76 -15.92 -16.71
C VAL A 101 10.96 -15.59 -17.59
N VAL A 102 10.81 -15.64 -18.90
CA VAL A 102 11.88 -15.32 -19.84
C VAL A 102 12.26 -13.84 -19.72
N PHE A 103 11.26 -12.97 -19.67
CA PHE A 103 11.46 -11.54 -19.47
C PHE A 103 12.21 -11.23 -18.16
N ALA A 104 11.75 -11.79 -17.02
CA ALA A 104 12.35 -11.57 -15.71
C ALA A 104 13.82 -12.02 -15.65
N ASN A 105 14.13 -13.17 -16.23
CA ASN A 105 15.51 -13.68 -16.29
C ASN A 105 16.42 -12.76 -17.13
N LYS A 106 15.94 -12.28 -18.28
CA LYS A 106 16.66 -11.32 -19.12
C LYS A 106 16.84 -9.97 -18.40
N ALA A 107 15.79 -9.49 -17.74
CA ALA A 107 15.77 -8.20 -17.04
C ALA A 107 16.82 -8.11 -15.94
N ALA A 108 17.16 -9.21 -15.26
CA ALA A 108 18.15 -9.27 -14.18
C ALA A 108 19.52 -8.69 -14.55
N SER A 109 19.91 -8.76 -15.84
CA SER A 109 21.18 -8.22 -16.34
C SER A 109 21.17 -6.69 -16.59
N PHE A 110 20.04 -6.02 -16.41
CA PHE A 110 19.86 -4.60 -16.74
C PHE A 110 19.67 -3.71 -15.51
N ALA A 111 20.45 -3.92 -14.45
CA ALA A 111 20.35 -3.17 -13.19
C ALA A 111 20.43 -1.65 -13.40
N THR A 112 21.33 -1.18 -14.26
CA THR A 112 21.50 0.26 -14.57
C THR A 112 20.34 0.87 -15.37
N ASN A 113 19.45 0.02 -15.91
CA ASN A 113 18.26 0.42 -16.65
C ASN A 113 16.97 -0.02 -15.92
N GLN A 114 16.92 0.10 -14.61
CA GLN A 114 15.74 -0.21 -13.79
C GLN A 114 15.27 -1.68 -13.93
N TYR A 115 16.17 -2.60 -14.28
CA TYR A 115 15.86 -4.01 -14.65
C TYR A 115 14.85 -4.11 -15.79
N ILE A 116 14.99 -3.24 -16.78
CA ILE A 116 14.25 -3.29 -18.05
C ILE A 116 15.27 -3.50 -19.18
N PRO A 117 15.16 -4.53 -20.01
CA PRO A 117 16.05 -4.72 -21.14
C PRO A 117 16.02 -3.53 -22.10
N LYS A 118 17.19 -3.05 -22.52
CA LYS A 118 17.27 -1.93 -23.46
C LYS A 118 16.61 -2.30 -24.79
N ALA A 119 15.92 -1.33 -25.37
CA ALA A 119 15.21 -1.48 -26.67
C ALA A 119 14.26 -2.71 -26.71
N THR A 120 13.70 -3.09 -25.56
CA THR A 120 12.68 -4.16 -25.54
C THR A 120 11.34 -3.66 -26.07
N GLU A 121 10.70 -4.48 -26.87
CA GLU A 121 9.32 -4.26 -27.29
C GLU A 121 8.31 -5.02 -26.43
N ASP A 122 8.79 -5.77 -25.42
CA ASP A 122 7.98 -6.65 -24.59
C ASP A 122 7.14 -5.90 -23.55
N VAL A 123 7.47 -4.64 -23.27
CA VAL A 123 6.90 -3.86 -22.17
C VAL A 123 5.95 -2.78 -22.69
N ILE A 124 4.77 -2.66 -22.08
CA ILE A 124 3.80 -1.60 -22.32
C ILE A 124 4.16 -0.38 -21.47
N ALA A 125 4.34 -0.59 -20.15
CA ALA A 125 4.62 0.47 -19.20
C ALA A 125 5.41 -0.07 -17.99
N TYR A 126 6.20 0.80 -17.35
CA TYR A 126 6.93 0.41 -16.14
C TYR A 126 7.23 1.62 -15.25
N THR A 127 7.34 1.39 -13.94
CA THR A 127 7.84 2.37 -12.97
C THR A 127 9.36 2.25 -12.83
N LYS A 128 10.00 3.31 -12.34
CA LYS A 128 11.36 3.17 -11.79
C LYS A 128 11.39 2.20 -10.61
N ILE A 129 12.57 1.68 -10.27
CA ILE A 129 12.80 0.95 -9.02
C ILE A 129 12.67 1.91 -7.84
N ILE A 130 11.93 1.49 -6.81
CA ILE A 130 11.74 2.21 -5.55
C ILE A 130 12.14 1.36 -4.36
N GLY A 131 12.64 2.00 -3.30
CA GLY A 131 12.94 1.39 -2.00
C GLY A 131 11.91 1.75 -0.95
N GLY A 132 12.15 1.31 0.29
CA GLY A 132 11.26 1.53 1.42
C GLY A 132 10.88 2.99 1.62
N GLY A 133 9.59 3.27 1.78
CA GLY A 133 9.02 4.61 1.93
C GLY A 133 8.88 5.41 0.64
N GLU A 134 9.42 4.94 -0.49
CA GLU A 134 9.35 5.64 -1.77
C GLU A 134 8.04 5.36 -2.53
N THR A 135 7.73 6.24 -3.47
CA THR A 135 6.58 6.13 -4.38
C THR A 135 7.03 6.44 -5.82
N ALA A 136 6.49 5.69 -6.77
CA ALA A 136 6.61 5.95 -8.19
C ALA A 136 5.23 6.00 -8.84
N VAL A 137 5.05 6.88 -9.80
CA VAL A 137 3.81 7.05 -10.56
C VAL A 137 4.12 6.98 -12.04
N ILE A 138 3.27 6.27 -12.79
CA ILE A 138 3.27 6.28 -14.26
C ILE A 138 1.85 6.47 -14.76
N GLU A 139 1.74 7.08 -15.93
CA GLU A 139 0.49 7.20 -16.68
C GLU A 139 0.74 6.68 -18.09
N PHE A 140 -0.19 5.93 -18.64
CA PHE A 140 -0.12 5.38 -19.99
C PHE A 140 -1.53 5.10 -20.53
N ASP A 141 -1.68 5.04 -21.85
CA ASP A 141 -2.94 4.68 -22.48
C ASP A 141 -3.23 3.19 -22.24
N ALA A 142 -4.47 2.88 -21.84
CA ALA A 142 -4.89 1.49 -21.69
C ALA A 142 -4.64 0.72 -23.00
N PRO A 143 -3.99 -0.46 -22.95
CA PRO A 143 -3.87 -1.29 -24.14
C PRO A 143 -5.25 -1.82 -24.58
N ALA A 144 -5.31 -2.56 -25.68
CA ALA A 144 -6.54 -3.18 -26.16
C ALA A 144 -7.17 -4.09 -25.08
N ALA A 145 -8.49 -4.27 -25.11
CA ALA A 145 -9.17 -5.17 -24.18
C ALA A 145 -8.56 -6.58 -24.20
N GLY A 146 -8.34 -7.14 -23.01
CA GLY A 146 -7.70 -8.44 -22.86
C GLY A 146 -6.96 -8.63 -21.54
N GLU A 147 -6.34 -9.78 -21.38
CA GLU A 147 -5.49 -10.11 -20.23
C GLU A 147 -4.02 -9.88 -20.53
N TYR A 148 -3.33 -9.29 -19.59
CA TYR A 148 -1.90 -8.99 -19.59
C TYR A 148 -1.29 -9.48 -18.27
N GLU A 149 0.04 -9.63 -18.24
CA GLU A 149 0.76 -9.93 -17.00
C GLU A 149 1.55 -8.72 -16.52
N PHE A 150 1.58 -8.50 -15.20
CA PHE A 150 2.51 -7.56 -14.58
C PHE A 150 3.40 -8.26 -13.57
N LEU A 151 4.59 -7.70 -13.35
CA LEU A 151 5.56 -8.24 -12.41
C LEU A 151 6.43 -7.14 -11.79
N CYS A 152 7.19 -7.51 -10.75
CA CYS A 152 8.41 -6.83 -10.35
C CYS A 152 9.59 -7.50 -11.05
N SER A 153 10.38 -6.74 -11.80
CA SER A 153 11.54 -7.28 -12.54
C SER A 153 12.85 -7.25 -11.75
N PHE A 154 12.84 -6.80 -10.49
CA PHE A 154 14.00 -6.93 -9.61
C PHE A 154 14.39 -8.42 -9.47
N PRO A 155 15.69 -8.78 -9.50
CA PRO A 155 16.13 -10.17 -9.48
C PRO A 155 15.53 -10.99 -8.35
N GLY A 156 14.96 -12.16 -8.69
CA GLY A 156 14.34 -13.07 -7.73
C GLY A 156 12.90 -12.74 -7.31
N HIS A 157 12.37 -11.54 -7.61
CA HIS A 157 11.06 -11.10 -7.12
C HIS A 157 9.88 -11.61 -7.94
N SER A 158 10.05 -11.83 -9.24
CA SER A 158 8.97 -12.20 -10.19
C SER A 158 8.23 -13.48 -9.84
N GLY A 159 8.84 -14.38 -9.07
CA GLY A 159 8.18 -15.59 -8.58
C GLY A 159 6.94 -15.29 -7.71
N MET A 160 7.06 -14.30 -6.83
CA MET A 160 6.02 -13.90 -5.89
C MET A 160 5.32 -12.59 -6.28
N MET A 161 6.06 -11.65 -6.89
CA MET A 161 5.56 -10.31 -7.24
C MET A 161 5.12 -10.26 -8.70
N LYS A 162 3.96 -10.83 -8.97
CA LYS A 162 3.30 -10.85 -10.28
C LYS A 162 1.79 -10.91 -10.14
N GLY A 163 1.10 -10.59 -11.21
CA GLY A 163 -0.36 -10.65 -11.28
C GLY A 163 -0.90 -10.46 -12.69
N LYS A 164 -2.23 -10.42 -12.78
CA LYS A 164 -2.98 -10.18 -14.01
C LYS A 164 -3.44 -8.73 -14.08
N PHE A 165 -3.35 -8.17 -15.27
CA PHE A 165 -3.88 -6.86 -15.60
C PHE A 165 -4.92 -7.05 -16.70
N ILE A 166 -6.18 -6.76 -16.38
CA ILE A 166 -7.35 -7.01 -17.23
C ILE A 166 -7.87 -5.67 -17.73
N VAL A 167 -7.97 -5.54 -19.03
CA VAL A 167 -8.57 -4.38 -19.72
C VAL A 167 -9.93 -4.78 -20.25
N GLU A 168 -10.99 -4.13 -19.79
CA GLU A 168 -12.40 -4.42 -20.13
C GLU A 168 -13.22 -3.16 -20.49
#